data_ca181dbb0b0264a015170b502f249d4b
#
_entry.id   ca181dbb0b0264a015170b502f249d4b
#
_cell.length_a   1.000
_cell.length_b   1.000
_cell.length_c   1.000
_cell.angle_alpha   90.00
_cell.angle_beta   90.00
_cell.angle_gamma   90.00
#
_symmetry.space_group_name_H-M   'P 1'
#
loop_
_entity.id
_entity.type
_entity.pdbx_description
1 polymer ?
#
loop_
_entity_poly.entity_id
_entity_poly.type
_entity_poly.pdbx_seq_one_letter_code
_entity_poly.pdbx_strand_id
1 'polypeptide(L)'
;IDLVLLDLVMQGMDGFDVLKHRQEMPEFKQIPVVVLTTTDTPEVQTKAFELGASDFLSKPTEPAIARHRIDNILKTNRRLNHILQKQEALRIKSEVDEMTHLLNKATAEHAISHILLSTPEELHALFAIDIDNFKAVNDIFGHKMGDHTISVVAGILASHFSGSDIIGRIGGDEFVAFMRDIASRQAVYEKAQELLDAILDKEALSIPENVTISIGIAFTEPYETSYTTLFQKADTALGNSKKSGKQCFSEYGVSAQKPDTAMKN
;
A
#
# COMPACT_ATOMS: atom_id res chain seq x y z
N ILE A 1 -13.46 -5.87 -24.55
CA ILE A 1 -13.20 -5.40 -25.94
C ILE A 1 -11.68 -5.25 -26.07
N ASP A 2 -11.10 -5.95 -27.07
CA ASP A 2 -9.63 -5.94 -27.26
C ASP A 2 -9.18 -4.89 -28.29
N LEU A 3 -10.09 -4.45 -29.17
CA LEU A 3 -9.85 -3.47 -30.23
C LEU A 3 -11.18 -2.93 -30.76
N VAL A 4 -11.20 -1.69 -31.18
CA VAL A 4 -12.34 -1.05 -31.85
C VAL A 4 -11.97 -0.75 -33.31
N LEU A 5 -12.83 -1.16 -34.25
CA LEU A 5 -12.79 -0.68 -35.61
C LEU A 5 -13.83 0.44 -35.76
N LEU A 6 -13.36 1.64 -36.05
CA LEU A 6 -14.17 2.85 -36.05
C LEU A 6 -14.28 3.44 -37.48
N ASP A 7 -15.47 3.48 -38.03
CA ASP A 7 -15.72 4.23 -39.28
C ASP A 7 -15.74 5.74 -38.94
N LEU A 8 -15.09 6.56 -39.77
CA LEU A 8 -15.17 8.02 -39.62
C LEU A 8 -16.48 8.59 -40.10
N VAL A 9 -17.05 7.99 -41.15
CA VAL A 9 -18.28 8.50 -41.78
C VAL A 9 -19.47 7.70 -41.27
N MET A 10 -20.16 8.20 -40.27
CA MET A 10 -21.34 7.58 -39.67
C MET A 10 -22.49 8.60 -39.60
N GLN A 11 -23.75 8.13 -39.64
CA GLN A 11 -24.90 9.00 -39.44
C GLN A 11 -25.04 9.38 -37.95
N GLY A 12 -25.17 10.68 -37.69
CA GLY A 12 -25.27 11.20 -36.31
C GLY A 12 -23.94 11.68 -35.76
N MET A 13 -23.32 10.90 -34.88
CA MET A 13 -21.99 11.19 -34.31
C MET A 13 -20.89 10.72 -35.27
N ASP A 14 -19.95 11.59 -35.65
CA ASP A 14 -18.84 11.18 -36.51
C ASP A 14 -17.75 10.42 -35.71
N GLY A 15 -16.86 9.71 -36.44
CA GLY A 15 -15.80 8.93 -35.77
C GLY A 15 -14.80 9.78 -35.03
N PHE A 16 -14.59 11.05 -35.35
CA PHE A 16 -13.73 11.96 -34.61
C PHE A 16 -14.35 12.34 -33.28
N ASP A 17 -15.67 12.49 -33.21
CA ASP A 17 -16.36 12.74 -31.93
C ASP A 17 -16.25 11.53 -30.99
N VAL A 18 -16.34 10.32 -31.53
CA VAL A 18 -16.13 9.07 -30.77
C VAL A 18 -14.70 9.04 -30.19
N LEU A 19 -13.67 9.39 -30.98
CA LEU A 19 -12.28 9.45 -30.51
C LEU A 19 -12.08 10.46 -29.40
N LYS A 20 -12.72 11.65 -29.48
CA LYS A 20 -12.67 12.68 -28.43
C LYS A 20 -13.30 12.18 -27.13
N HIS A 21 -14.54 11.67 -27.18
CA HIS A 21 -15.23 11.17 -25.99
C HIS A 21 -14.47 10.03 -25.31
N ARG A 22 -13.82 9.15 -26.11
CA ARG A 22 -12.97 8.08 -25.56
C ARG A 22 -11.84 8.62 -24.70
N GLN A 23 -11.23 9.75 -25.04
CA GLN A 23 -10.14 10.34 -24.25
C GLN A 23 -10.60 10.81 -22.87
N GLU A 24 -11.89 11.11 -22.71
CA GLU A 24 -12.51 11.55 -21.46
C GLU A 24 -12.90 10.36 -20.56
N MET A 25 -12.90 9.11 -21.09
CA MET A 25 -13.28 7.90 -20.38
C MET A 25 -12.07 7.02 -20.07
N PRO A 26 -11.56 7.01 -18.81
CA PRO A 26 -10.34 6.29 -18.45
C PRO A 26 -10.35 4.79 -18.79
N GLU A 27 -11.51 4.14 -18.62
CA GLU A 27 -11.70 2.71 -18.90
C GLU A 27 -11.54 2.32 -20.36
N PHE A 28 -11.82 3.23 -21.31
CA PHE A 28 -11.68 3.00 -22.74
C PHE A 28 -10.37 3.50 -23.33
N LYS A 29 -9.62 4.29 -22.57
CA LYS A 29 -8.40 4.94 -23.05
C LYS A 29 -7.31 3.94 -23.49
N GLN A 30 -7.28 2.76 -22.91
CA GLN A 30 -6.29 1.72 -23.21
C GLN A 30 -6.70 0.80 -24.37
N ILE A 31 -7.98 0.85 -24.83
CA ILE A 31 -8.45 0.01 -25.93
C ILE A 31 -7.95 0.59 -27.25
N PRO A 32 -7.17 -0.13 -28.07
CA PRO A 32 -6.71 0.38 -29.35
C PRO A 32 -7.88 0.60 -30.32
N VAL A 33 -7.84 1.70 -31.06
CA VAL A 33 -8.84 2.06 -32.09
C VAL A 33 -8.16 2.12 -33.43
N VAL A 34 -8.66 1.36 -34.39
CA VAL A 34 -8.28 1.41 -35.80
C VAL A 34 -9.40 2.11 -36.58
N VAL A 35 -9.04 3.22 -37.17
CA VAL A 35 -10.00 4.03 -37.97
C VAL A 35 -10.15 3.46 -39.37
N LEU A 36 -11.39 3.36 -39.84
CA LEU A 36 -11.74 3.02 -41.21
C LEU A 36 -12.20 4.28 -41.94
N THR A 37 -11.62 4.59 -43.12
CA THR A 37 -11.97 5.82 -43.85
C THR A 37 -11.98 5.59 -45.37
N THR A 38 -12.85 6.27 -46.05
CA THR A 38 -12.83 6.39 -47.53
C THR A 38 -12.00 7.57 -48.01
N THR A 39 -11.66 8.50 -47.10
CA THR A 39 -10.86 9.71 -47.38
C THR A 39 -9.48 9.53 -46.80
N ASP A 40 -8.49 9.25 -47.65
CA ASP A 40 -7.11 9.00 -47.28
C ASP A 40 -6.25 10.22 -47.57
N THR A 41 -6.49 11.32 -46.82
CA THR A 41 -5.66 12.53 -46.93
C THR A 41 -4.77 12.67 -45.71
N PRO A 42 -3.59 13.29 -45.84
CA PRO A 42 -2.66 13.49 -44.71
C PRO A 42 -3.34 14.22 -43.52
N GLU A 43 -4.23 15.16 -43.79
CA GLU A 43 -4.94 15.92 -42.75
C GLU A 43 -5.87 15.06 -41.93
N VAL A 44 -6.64 14.14 -42.58
CA VAL A 44 -7.55 13.20 -41.91
C VAL A 44 -6.78 12.21 -41.08
N GLN A 45 -5.65 11.68 -41.59
CA GLN A 45 -4.77 10.77 -40.88
C GLN A 45 -4.15 11.43 -39.64
N THR A 46 -3.57 12.62 -39.81
CA THR A 46 -2.93 13.38 -38.71
C THR A 46 -3.94 13.65 -37.60
N LYS A 47 -5.14 14.12 -37.95
CA LYS A 47 -6.21 14.37 -36.98
C LYS A 47 -6.65 13.12 -36.23
N ALA A 48 -6.74 11.98 -36.92
CA ALA A 48 -7.09 10.70 -36.27
C ALA A 48 -6.03 10.28 -35.24
N PHE A 49 -4.73 10.39 -35.57
CA PHE A 49 -3.64 10.09 -34.66
C PHE A 49 -3.58 11.04 -33.48
N GLU A 50 -3.75 12.35 -33.70
CA GLU A 50 -3.82 13.36 -32.62
C GLU A 50 -4.95 13.08 -31.64
N LEU A 51 -6.06 12.53 -32.12
CA LEU A 51 -7.20 12.08 -31.30
C LEU A 51 -7.03 10.67 -30.74
N GLY A 52 -5.85 10.07 -30.88
CA GLY A 52 -5.48 8.82 -30.23
C GLY A 52 -5.87 7.55 -30.99
N ALA A 53 -6.09 7.60 -32.30
CA ALA A 53 -6.21 6.40 -33.11
C ALA A 53 -4.87 5.63 -33.10
N SER A 54 -4.96 4.31 -33.00
CA SER A 54 -3.77 3.42 -33.00
C SER A 54 -3.27 3.12 -34.41
N ASP A 55 -4.17 3.12 -35.38
CA ASP A 55 -3.87 2.97 -36.81
C ASP A 55 -5.10 3.39 -37.64
N PHE A 56 -4.93 3.47 -38.97
CA PHE A 56 -6.02 3.70 -39.90
C PHE A 56 -5.99 2.73 -41.08
N LEU A 57 -7.10 2.51 -41.70
CA LEU A 57 -7.29 1.64 -42.88
C LEU A 57 -8.18 2.38 -43.94
N SER A 58 -7.64 2.54 -45.13
CA SER A 58 -8.39 3.15 -46.24
C SER A 58 -9.32 2.15 -46.88
N LYS A 59 -10.56 2.54 -47.13
CA LYS A 59 -11.55 1.72 -47.87
C LYS A 59 -11.47 1.98 -49.39
N PRO A 60 -11.52 0.93 -50.22
CA PRO A 60 -11.56 -0.51 -49.89
C PRO A 60 -10.20 -1.05 -49.41
N THR A 61 -10.23 -1.89 -48.38
CA THR A 61 -9.02 -2.48 -47.79
C THR A 61 -8.96 -3.97 -48.14
N GLU A 62 -7.80 -4.45 -48.56
CA GLU A 62 -7.58 -5.87 -48.75
C GLU A 62 -7.66 -6.61 -47.39
N PRO A 63 -8.50 -7.67 -47.27
CA PRO A 63 -8.71 -8.36 -46.01
C PRO A 63 -7.43 -8.88 -45.35
N ALA A 64 -6.44 -9.31 -46.14
CA ALA A 64 -5.16 -9.80 -45.65
C ALA A 64 -4.33 -8.67 -44.96
N ILE A 65 -4.31 -7.46 -45.53
CA ILE A 65 -3.62 -6.29 -44.99
C ILE A 65 -4.32 -5.85 -43.71
N ALA A 66 -5.65 -5.72 -43.69
CA ALA A 66 -6.41 -5.35 -42.49
C ALA A 66 -6.14 -6.32 -41.36
N ARG A 67 -6.22 -7.62 -41.61
CA ARG A 67 -5.92 -8.65 -40.61
C ARG A 67 -4.50 -8.50 -40.03
N HIS A 68 -3.51 -8.34 -40.91
CA HIS A 68 -2.12 -8.23 -40.47
C HIS A 68 -1.88 -7.00 -39.55
N ARG A 69 -2.46 -5.85 -39.90
CA ARG A 69 -2.38 -4.62 -39.08
C ARG A 69 -3.08 -4.79 -37.75
N ILE A 70 -4.30 -5.33 -37.74
CA ILE A 70 -5.06 -5.61 -36.50
C ILE A 70 -4.29 -6.59 -35.61
N ASP A 71 -3.76 -7.68 -36.17
CA ASP A 71 -2.97 -8.66 -35.39
C ASP A 71 -1.72 -8.03 -34.78
N ASN A 72 -1.04 -7.14 -35.49
CA ASN A 72 0.14 -6.45 -34.94
C ASN A 72 -0.23 -5.50 -33.80
N ILE A 73 -1.32 -4.75 -33.90
CA ILE A 73 -1.81 -3.86 -32.85
C ILE A 73 -2.19 -4.66 -31.61
N LEU A 74 -2.95 -5.75 -31.79
CA LEU A 74 -3.34 -6.63 -30.69
C LEU A 74 -2.15 -7.27 -29.99
N LYS A 75 -1.15 -7.74 -30.76
CA LYS A 75 0.09 -8.29 -30.18
C LYS A 75 0.87 -7.23 -29.39
N THR A 76 0.99 -6.03 -29.92
CA THR A 76 1.71 -4.93 -29.26
C THR A 76 0.98 -4.53 -27.97
N ASN A 77 -0.33 -4.38 -28.02
CA ASN A 77 -1.13 -4.01 -26.84
C ASN A 77 -1.07 -5.09 -25.74
N ARG A 78 -1.16 -6.38 -26.11
CA ARG A 78 -0.99 -7.50 -25.16
C ARG A 78 0.39 -7.51 -24.50
N ARG A 79 1.45 -7.25 -25.28
CA ARG A 79 2.82 -7.18 -24.74
C ARG A 79 2.96 -6.02 -23.75
N LEU A 80 2.44 -4.83 -24.08
CA LEU A 80 2.48 -3.66 -23.21
C LEU A 80 1.75 -3.93 -21.89
N ASN A 81 0.54 -4.47 -21.95
CA ASN A 81 -0.24 -4.82 -20.77
C ASN A 81 0.47 -5.86 -19.90
N HIS A 82 1.11 -6.86 -20.50
CA HIS A 82 1.91 -7.86 -19.75
C HIS A 82 3.11 -7.22 -19.05
N ILE A 83 3.82 -6.31 -19.73
CA ILE A 83 4.96 -5.58 -19.12
C ILE A 83 4.47 -4.72 -17.93
N LEU A 84 3.37 -3.98 -18.09
CA LEU A 84 2.79 -3.15 -17.03
C LEU A 84 2.35 -4.00 -15.82
N GLN A 85 1.67 -5.12 -16.07
CA GLN A 85 1.29 -6.06 -15.01
C GLN A 85 2.51 -6.64 -14.28
N LYS A 86 3.57 -6.98 -15.03
CA LYS A 86 4.79 -7.51 -14.45
C LYS A 86 5.54 -6.45 -13.64
N GLN A 87 5.58 -5.22 -14.12
CA GLN A 87 6.16 -4.09 -13.37
C GLN A 87 5.40 -3.83 -12.08
N GLU A 88 4.06 -3.81 -12.10
CA GLU A 88 3.24 -3.62 -10.92
C GLU A 88 3.42 -4.77 -9.91
N ALA A 89 3.46 -6.02 -10.38
CA ALA A 89 3.73 -7.17 -9.52
C ALA A 89 5.12 -7.09 -8.86
N LEU A 90 6.15 -6.63 -9.61
CA LEU A 90 7.49 -6.41 -9.06
C LEU A 90 7.51 -5.24 -8.06
N ARG A 91 6.75 -4.16 -8.31
CA ARG A 91 6.60 -3.02 -7.41
C ARG A 91 5.99 -3.46 -6.08
N ILE A 92 4.85 -4.16 -6.13
CA ILE A 92 4.18 -4.68 -4.93
C ILE A 92 5.13 -5.60 -4.16
N LYS A 93 5.79 -6.52 -4.84
CA LYS A 93 6.76 -7.44 -4.22
C LYS A 93 7.96 -6.72 -3.59
N SER A 94 8.32 -5.54 -4.10
CA SER A 94 9.40 -4.71 -3.58
C SER A 94 8.98 -3.79 -2.42
N GLU A 95 7.69 -3.52 -2.24
CA GLU A 95 7.18 -2.55 -1.26
C GLU A 95 6.63 -3.19 0.02
N VAL A 96 6.20 -4.45 -0.04
CA VAL A 96 5.62 -5.14 1.10
C VAL A 96 6.49 -6.30 1.60
N ASP A 97 6.29 -6.67 2.86
CA ASP A 97 6.83 -7.90 3.43
C ASP A 97 5.98 -9.09 2.97
N GLU A 98 6.61 -10.12 2.41
CA GLU A 98 5.92 -11.28 1.80
C GLU A 98 5.08 -12.09 2.79
N MET A 99 5.46 -12.11 4.07
CA MET A 99 4.78 -12.89 5.11
C MET A 99 3.56 -12.16 5.67
N THR A 100 3.70 -10.86 5.93
CA THR A 100 2.70 -10.07 6.65
C THR A 100 1.83 -9.20 5.75
N HIS A 101 2.24 -8.97 4.51
CA HIS A 101 1.64 -8.03 3.55
C HIS A 101 1.60 -6.57 4.05
N LEU A 102 2.26 -6.26 5.16
CA LEU A 102 2.52 -4.89 5.60
C LEU A 102 3.66 -4.28 4.77
N LEU A 103 3.85 -2.98 4.83
CA LEU A 103 5.01 -2.36 4.19
C LEU A 103 6.31 -2.97 4.74
N ASN A 104 7.28 -3.19 3.87
CA ASN A 104 8.62 -3.55 4.31
C ASN A 104 9.33 -2.33 4.90
N LYS A 105 10.46 -2.57 5.58
CA LYS A 105 11.25 -1.55 6.27
C LYS A 105 11.53 -0.32 5.40
N ALA A 106 12.05 -0.54 4.18
CA ALA A 106 12.47 0.56 3.30
C ALA A 106 11.28 1.41 2.85
N THR A 107 10.16 0.77 2.54
CA THR A 107 8.94 1.46 2.10
C THR A 107 8.28 2.23 3.24
N ALA A 108 8.19 1.63 4.43
CA ALA A 108 7.66 2.30 5.61
C ALA A 108 8.49 3.53 5.99
N GLU A 109 9.82 3.40 6.05
CA GLU A 109 10.75 4.51 6.31
C GLU A 109 10.60 5.64 5.30
N HIS A 110 10.54 5.31 4.00
CA HIS A 110 10.39 6.30 2.94
C HIS A 110 9.03 7.02 3.04
N ALA A 111 7.94 6.29 3.27
CA ALA A 111 6.61 6.86 3.37
C ALA A 111 6.47 7.79 4.60
N ILE A 112 6.98 7.37 5.76
CA ILE A 112 6.97 8.20 6.97
C ILE A 112 7.84 9.45 6.77
N SER A 113 9.05 9.32 6.21
CA SER A 113 9.92 10.44 5.92
C SER A 113 9.26 11.48 5.00
N HIS A 114 8.53 11.03 3.99
CA HIS A 114 7.78 11.92 3.09
C HIS A 114 6.70 12.71 3.84
N ILE A 115 5.98 12.09 4.77
CA ILE A 115 4.96 12.77 5.59
C ILE A 115 5.60 13.80 6.50
N LEU A 116 6.65 13.43 7.24
CA LEU A 116 7.39 14.33 8.13
C LEU A 116 7.90 15.60 7.40
N LEU A 117 8.28 15.46 6.13
CA LEU A 117 8.72 16.59 5.30
C LEU A 117 7.56 17.43 4.78
N SER A 118 6.40 16.82 4.49
CA SER A 118 5.25 17.51 3.87
C SER A 118 4.33 18.18 4.89
N THR A 119 4.31 17.72 6.14
CA THR A 119 3.45 18.22 7.22
C THR A 119 4.24 18.47 8.52
N PRO A 120 5.28 19.31 8.50
CA PRO A 120 6.23 19.47 9.62
C PRO A 120 5.63 20.13 10.87
N GLU A 121 4.45 20.73 10.76
CA GLU A 121 3.75 21.40 11.88
C GLU A 121 2.67 20.49 12.50
N GLU A 122 2.31 19.40 11.83
CA GLU A 122 1.28 18.47 12.31
C GLU A 122 1.85 17.52 13.38
N LEU A 123 0.97 17.16 14.33
CA LEU A 123 1.33 16.20 15.36
C LEU A 123 1.08 14.78 14.85
N HIS A 124 2.14 13.98 14.88
CA HIS A 124 2.12 12.56 14.52
C HIS A 124 2.67 11.71 15.65
N ALA A 125 2.42 10.41 15.63
CA ALA A 125 2.97 9.46 16.57
C ALA A 125 3.56 8.24 15.86
N LEU A 126 4.77 7.84 16.27
CA LEU A 126 5.42 6.62 15.83
C LEU A 126 5.36 5.59 16.96
N PHE A 127 4.93 4.37 16.60
CA PHE A 127 4.94 3.19 17.44
C PHE A 127 6.07 2.27 16.98
N ALA A 128 6.96 1.90 17.88
CA ALA A 128 7.87 0.77 17.73
C ALA A 128 7.25 -0.40 18.50
N ILE A 129 7.02 -1.52 17.85
CA ILE A 129 6.27 -2.67 18.39
C ILE A 129 7.11 -3.92 18.21
N ASP A 130 7.14 -4.78 19.25
CA ASP A 130 7.93 -6.00 19.25
C ASP A 130 7.16 -7.12 19.95
N ILE A 131 7.27 -8.34 19.43
CA ILE A 131 6.65 -9.53 20.03
C ILE A 131 7.51 -10.03 21.17
N ASP A 132 6.98 -9.98 22.38
CA ASP A 132 7.70 -10.39 23.58
C ASP A 132 8.06 -11.87 23.55
N ASN A 133 9.31 -12.17 23.91
CA ASN A 133 9.81 -13.54 24.01
C ASN A 133 9.71 -14.36 22.71
N PHE A 134 9.68 -13.74 21.54
CA PHE A 134 9.48 -14.40 20.25
C PHE A 134 10.45 -15.57 20.01
N LYS A 135 11.72 -15.43 20.45
CA LYS A 135 12.67 -16.53 20.35
C LYS A 135 12.20 -17.78 21.12
N ALA A 136 11.62 -17.61 22.30
CA ALA A 136 11.09 -18.72 23.07
C ALA A 136 9.87 -19.40 22.36
N VAL A 137 9.06 -18.66 21.63
CA VAL A 137 8.00 -19.20 20.78
C VAL A 137 8.59 -20.13 19.72
N ASN A 138 9.63 -19.69 19.02
CA ASN A 138 10.33 -20.50 18.03
C ASN A 138 10.99 -21.74 18.64
N ASP A 139 11.65 -21.59 19.78
CA ASP A 139 12.40 -22.67 20.44
C ASP A 139 11.45 -23.76 20.99
N ILE A 140 10.27 -23.40 21.47
CA ILE A 140 9.30 -24.33 22.10
C ILE A 140 8.33 -24.91 21.05
N PHE A 141 7.77 -24.09 20.16
CA PHE A 141 6.69 -24.46 19.27
C PHE A 141 7.12 -24.59 17.80
N GLY A 142 8.38 -24.25 17.50
CA GLY A 142 8.96 -24.30 16.15
C GLY A 142 8.66 -23.07 15.30
N HIS A 143 9.44 -22.87 14.23
CA HIS A 143 9.37 -21.70 13.36
C HIS A 143 8.00 -21.48 12.71
N LYS A 144 7.24 -22.56 12.41
CA LYS A 144 5.88 -22.43 11.85
C LYS A 144 4.92 -21.69 12.79
N MET A 145 5.05 -21.91 14.09
CA MET A 145 4.25 -21.17 15.08
C MET A 145 4.74 -19.73 15.22
N GLY A 146 6.05 -19.50 15.12
CA GLY A 146 6.59 -18.14 15.05
C GLY A 146 6.07 -17.37 13.86
N ASP A 147 6.11 -17.95 12.65
CA ASP A 147 5.59 -17.35 11.43
C ASP A 147 4.07 -17.05 11.55
N HIS A 148 3.31 -17.98 12.12
CA HIS A 148 1.89 -17.77 12.42
C HIS A 148 1.68 -16.60 13.39
N THR A 149 2.44 -16.55 14.48
CA THR A 149 2.38 -15.48 15.48
C THR A 149 2.66 -14.10 14.84
N ILE A 150 3.70 -14.00 13.99
CA ILE A 150 4.00 -12.78 13.25
C ILE A 150 2.81 -12.37 12.36
N SER A 151 2.22 -13.32 11.63
CA SER A 151 1.08 -13.04 10.74
C SER A 151 -0.16 -12.59 11.51
N VAL A 152 -0.41 -13.16 12.68
CA VAL A 152 -1.52 -12.78 13.58
C VAL A 152 -1.32 -11.34 14.08
N VAL A 153 -0.13 -11.02 14.60
CA VAL A 153 0.19 -9.66 15.07
C VAL A 153 0.06 -8.65 13.93
N ALA A 154 0.56 -8.97 12.74
CA ALA A 154 0.40 -8.13 11.56
C ALA A 154 -1.07 -7.87 11.21
N GLY A 155 -1.93 -8.90 11.30
CA GLY A 155 -3.38 -8.79 11.09
C GLY A 155 -4.05 -7.89 12.12
N ILE A 156 -3.66 -7.99 13.39
CA ILE A 156 -4.14 -7.10 14.46
C ILE A 156 -3.76 -5.66 14.14
N LEU A 157 -2.49 -5.39 13.80
CA LEU A 157 -2.04 -4.05 13.44
C LEU A 157 -2.85 -3.51 12.25
N ALA A 158 -2.98 -4.28 11.17
CA ALA A 158 -3.72 -3.88 9.98
C ALA A 158 -5.20 -3.55 10.24
N SER A 159 -5.84 -4.21 11.22
CA SER A 159 -7.25 -3.98 11.57
C SER A 159 -7.48 -2.79 12.50
N HIS A 160 -6.47 -2.35 13.24
CA HIS A 160 -6.59 -1.28 14.24
C HIS A 160 -6.11 0.09 13.74
N PHE A 161 -5.35 0.16 12.67
CA PHE A 161 -4.93 1.43 12.08
C PHE A 161 -5.78 1.78 10.85
N SER A 162 -5.94 3.06 10.56
CA SER A 162 -6.70 3.56 9.41
C SER A 162 -5.89 3.44 8.10
N GLY A 163 -6.57 3.51 6.95
CA GLY A 163 -5.89 3.49 5.65
C GLY A 163 -4.98 4.70 5.37
N SER A 164 -5.05 5.76 6.20
CA SER A 164 -4.15 6.92 6.14
C SER A 164 -2.86 6.72 6.95
N ASP A 165 -2.86 5.77 7.89
CA ASP A 165 -1.72 5.46 8.74
C ASP A 165 -0.74 4.55 8.01
N ILE A 166 0.50 4.52 8.45
CA ILE A 166 1.53 3.66 7.87
C ILE A 166 1.83 2.53 8.85
N ILE A 167 1.84 1.29 8.36
CA ILE A 167 2.19 0.11 9.13
C ILE A 167 3.23 -0.68 8.35
N GLY A 168 4.33 -1.05 9.00
CA GLY A 168 5.41 -1.80 8.38
C GLY A 168 6.03 -2.84 9.30
N ARG A 169 6.59 -3.89 8.70
CA ARG A 169 7.47 -4.83 9.37
C ARG A 169 8.93 -4.43 9.10
N ILE A 170 9.69 -4.17 10.17
CA ILE A 170 11.06 -3.65 10.06
C ILE A 170 12.15 -4.68 10.35
N GLY A 171 11.78 -5.80 10.95
CA GLY A 171 12.69 -6.90 11.28
C GLY A 171 11.93 -8.15 11.67
N GLY A 172 12.57 -9.20 12.10
CA GLY A 172 11.97 -10.50 12.44
C GLY A 172 10.61 -10.43 13.15
N ASP A 173 10.59 -9.97 14.37
CA ASP A 173 9.45 -9.79 15.27
C ASP A 173 9.12 -8.33 15.55
N GLU A 174 9.75 -7.39 14.80
CA GLU A 174 9.64 -5.96 14.99
C GLU A 174 8.76 -5.31 13.94
N PHE A 175 7.85 -4.43 14.38
CA PHE A 175 6.94 -3.66 13.55
C PHE A 175 7.03 -2.18 13.86
N VAL A 176 6.59 -1.37 12.92
CA VAL A 176 6.40 0.08 13.07
C VAL A 176 4.99 0.45 12.65
N ALA A 177 4.35 1.34 13.40
CA ALA A 177 3.12 2.00 12.97
C ALA A 177 3.27 3.51 13.15
N PHE A 178 2.68 4.29 12.24
CA PHE A 178 2.75 5.74 12.25
C PHE A 178 1.36 6.32 12.06
N MET A 179 0.83 6.92 13.13
CA MET A 179 -0.44 7.64 13.12
C MET A 179 -0.22 9.07 12.68
N ARG A 180 -1.01 9.46 11.68
CA ARG A 180 -0.93 10.80 11.08
C ARG A 180 -1.97 11.72 11.68
N ASP A 181 -1.62 13.03 11.76
CA ASP A 181 -2.55 14.10 12.09
C ASP A 181 -3.44 13.76 13.30
N ILE A 182 -2.78 13.41 14.40
CA ILE A 182 -3.46 12.96 15.61
C ILE A 182 -4.12 14.12 16.36
N ALA A 183 -5.36 13.93 16.76
CA ALA A 183 -6.13 14.94 17.49
C ALA A 183 -5.62 15.17 18.93
N SER A 184 -5.06 14.14 19.57
CA SER A 184 -4.55 14.20 20.92
C SER A 184 -3.60 13.04 21.25
N ARG A 185 -2.72 13.23 22.24
CA ARG A 185 -1.89 12.13 22.78
C ARG A 185 -2.73 11.01 23.38
N GLN A 186 -3.89 11.36 23.97
CA GLN A 186 -4.79 10.38 24.58
C GLN A 186 -5.31 9.36 23.56
N ALA A 187 -5.66 9.78 22.34
CA ALA A 187 -6.08 8.86 21.27
C ALA A 187 -4.99 7.87 20.89
N VAL A 188 -3.71 8.27 20.99
CA VAL A 188 -2.56 7.39 20.74
C VAL A 188 -2.39 6.35 21.87
N TYR A 189 -2.60 6.74 23.13
CA TYR A 189 -2.55 5.80 24.26
C TYR A 189 -3.71 4.81 24.22
N GLU A 190 -4.91 5.27 23.87
CA GLU A 190 -6.07 4.39 23.65
C GLU A 190 -5.80 3.37 22.56
N LYS A 191 -5.20 3.82 21.43
CA LYS A 191 -4.77 2.93 20.36
C LYS A 191 -3.74 1.90 20.82
N ALA A 192 -2.74 2.32 21.61
CA ALA A 192 -1.76 1.40 22.17
C ALA A 192 -2.40 0.36 23.11
N GLN A 193 -3.38 0.78 23.93
CA GLN A 193 -4.12 -0.12 24.81
C GLN A 193 -5.00 -1.11 24.01
N GLU A 194 -5.71 -0.64 22.97
CA GLU A 194 -6.47 -1.51 22.07
C GLU A 194 -5.61 -2.64 21.46
N LEU A 195 -4.39 -2.32 21.04
CA LEU A 195 -3.46 -3.31 20.50
C LEU A 195 -3.02 -4.33 21.56
N LEU A 196 -2.72 -3.88 22.77
CA LEU A 196 -2.37 -4.76 23.89
C LEU A 196 -3.53 -5.69 24.26
N ASP A 197 -4.76 -5.18 24.26
CA ASP A 197 -5.96 -5.96 24.60
C ASP A 197 -6.31 -6.96 23.48
N ALA A 198 -6.15 -6.56 22.21
CA ALA A 198 -6.45 -7.40 21.06
C ALA A 198 -5.58 -8.68 21.02
N ILE A 199 -4.35 -8.64 21.55
CA ILE A 199 -3.47 -9.81 21.62
C ILE A 199 -3.82 -10.77 22.78
N LEU A 200 -4.74 -10.42 23.67
CA LEU A 200 -5.05 -11.24 24.87
C LEU A 200 -5.93 -12.45 24.59
N ASP A 201 -6.74 -12.43 23.55
CA ASP A 201 -7.59 -13.57 23.16
C ASP A 201 -6.77 -14.65 22.41
N LYS A 202 -5.92 -15.35 23.17
CA LYS A 202 -4.97 -16.33 22.60
C LYS A 202 -5.67 -17.52 21.94
N GLU A 203 -6.82 -17.93 22.46
CA GLU A 203 -7.59 -19.05 21.93
C GLU A 203 -8.16 -18.70 20.55
N ALA A 204 -8.84 -17.56 20.43
CA ALA A 204 -9.36 -17.09 19.14
C ALA A 204 -8.23 -16.82 18.11
N LEU A 205 -7.09 -16.35 18.58
CA LEU A 205 -5.92 -16.07 17.74
C LEU A 205 -5.10 -17.33 17.40
N SER A 206 -5.34 -18.44 18.08
CA SER A 206 -4.58 -19.70 17.93
C SER A 206 -3.05 -19.53 18.11
N ILE A 207 -2.64 -18.68 19.05
CA ILE A 207 -1.24 -18.41 19.40
C ILE A 207 -0.93 -18.84 20.85
N PRO A 208 0.35 -19.09 21.21
CA PRO A 208 0.71 -19.50 22.56
C PRO A 208 0.32 -18.48 23.63
N GLU A 209 -0.08 -18.94 24.81
CA GLU A 209 -0.52 -18.14 25.95
C GLU A 209 0.48 -17.06 26.40
N ASN A 210 1.76 -17.33 26.25
CA ASN A 210 2.85 -16.44 26.67
C ASN A 210 3.23 -15.39 25.63
N VAL A 211 2.53 -15.32 24.49
CA VAL A 211 2.77 -14.29 23.48
C VAL A 211 2.15 -12.97 23.92
N THR A 212 2.93 -11.93 24.01
CA THR A 212 2.51 -10.56 24.25
C THR A 212 3.27 -9.62 23.32
N ILE A 213 2.90 -8.35 23.29
CA ILE A 213 3.63 -7.32 22.58
C ILE A 213 4.04 -6.22 23.54
N SER A 214 5.19 -5.59 23.29
CA SER A 214 5.61 -4.35 23.93
C SER A 214 5.61 -3.23 22.91
N ILE A 215 5.25 -2.02 23.33
CA ILE A 215 5.10 -0.87 22.46
C ILE A 215 5.92 0.31 23.03
N GLY A 216 6.68 0.97 22.15
CA GLY A 216 7.31 2.26 22.42
C GLY A 216 6.67 3.34 21.55
N ILE A 217 6.35 4.49 22.13
CA ILE A 217 5.69 5.60 21.46
C ILE A 217 6.58 6.83 21.47
N ALA A 218 6.72 7.47 20.31
CA ALA A 218 7.33 8.78 20.18
C ALA A 218 6.39 9.72 19.40
N PHE A 219 6.23 10.93 19.91
CA PHE A 219 5.51 11.99 19.21
C PHE A 219 6.47 12.85 18.41
N THR A 220 6.04 13.36 17.27
CA THR A 220 6.79 14.36 16.53
C THR A 220 6.86 15.67 17.33
N GLU A 221 7.99 16.34 17.27
CA GLU A 221 8.14 17.73 17.68
C GLU A 221 7.95 18.63 16.45
N PRO A 222 7.52 19.90 16.62
CA PRO A 222 7.41 20.83 15.50
C PRO A 222 8.72 20.86 14.71
N TYR A 223 8.61 20.73 13.37
CA TYR A 223 9.75 20.68 12.44
C TYR A 223 10.69 19.49 12.59
N GLU A 224 10.27 18.42 13.27
CA GLU A 224 11.00 17.16 13.24
C GLU A 224 10.76 16.44 11.91
N THR A 225 11.79 16.40 11.07
CA THR A 225 11.72 15.82 9.72
C THR A 225 12.51 14.51 9.58
N SER A 226 13.14 14.05 10.66
CA SER A 226 14.02 12.86 10.66
C SER A 226 13.29 11.63 11.17
N TYR A 227 12.95 10.70 10.28
CA TYR A 227 12.47 9.36 10.65
C TYR A 227 13.44 8.66 11.62
N THR A 228 14.74 8.69 11.33
CA THR A 228 15.75 8.01 12.16
C THR A 228 15.72 8.51 13.59
N THR A 229 15.61 9.82 13.81
CA THR A 229 15.54 10.41 15.15
C THR A 229 14.25 10.01 15.86
N LEU A 230 13.11 10.09 15.16
CA LEU A 230 11.81 9.73 15.71
C LEU A 230 11.76 8.22 16.06
N PHE A 231 12.29 7.38 15.17
CA PHE A 231 12.38 5.94 15.42
C PHE A 231 13.28 5.61 16.64
N GLN A 232 14.43 6.25 16.78
CA GLN A 232 15.30 6.07 17.96
C GLN A 232 14.61 6.45 19.27
N LYS A 233 13.78 7.50 19.27
CA LYS A 233 12.95 7.87 20.42
C LYS A 233 11.94 6.76 20.75
N ALA A 234 11.21 6.26 19.75
CA ALA A 234 10.23 5.17 19.92
C ALA A 234 10.89 3.86 20.37
N ASP A 235 12.05 3.50 19.80
CA ASP A 235 12.80 2.31 20.17
C ASP A 235 13.33 2.40 21.62
N THR A 236 13.79 3.57 22.04
CA THR A 236 14.16 3.83 23.45
C THR A 236 12.98 3.61 24.39
N ALA A 237 11.80 4.08 24.02
CA ALA A 237 10.57 3.88 24.78
C ALA A 237 10.15 2.40 24.79
N LEU A 238 10.28 1.67 23.66
CA LEU A 238 10.07 0.23 23.61
C LEU A 238 11.00 -0.53 24.56
N GLY A 239 12.28 -0.13 24.62
CA GLY A 239 13.22 -0.66 25.60
C GLY A 239 12.78 -0.45 27.05
N ASN A 240 12.10 0.67 27.36
CA ASN A 240 11.52 0.92 28.69
C ASN A 240 10.31 -0.01 28.95
N SER A 241 9.44 -0.22 27.99
CA SER A 241 8.31 -1.18 28.10
C SER A 241 8.80 -2.59 28.40
N LYS A 242 9.83 -3.05 27.67
CA LYS A 242 10.45 -4.37 27.92
C LYS A 242 11.05 -4.49 29.32
N LYS A 243 11.70 -3.43 29.84
CA LYS A 243 12.27 -3.40 31.20
C LYS A 243 11.20 -3.31 32.29
N SER A 244 10.06 -2.69 32.02
CA SER A 244 8.94 -2.54 32.98
C SER A 244 8.10 -3.79 33.15
N GLY A 245 8.47 -4.89 32.49
CA GLY A 245 7.82 -6.20 32.63
C GLY A 245 7.09 -6.63 31.40
N LYS A 246 7.30 -5.97 30.25
CA LYS A 246 6.67 -6.30 28.97
C LYS A 246 5.14 -6.12 28.98
N GLN A 247 4.45 -6.45 27.88
CA GLN A 247 2.99 -6.37 27.77
C GLN A 247 2.47 -4.98 28.20
N CYS A 248 3.14 -3.94 27.78
CA CYS A 248 2.79 -2.55 28.10
C CYS A 248 3.30 -1.60 27.00
N PHE A 249 2.90 -0.35 27.10
CA PHE A 249 3.50 0.69 26.30
C PHE A 249 4.24 1.73 27.16
N SER A 250 5.19 2.42 26.57
CA SER A 250 5.88 3.57 27.16
C SER A 250 5.99 4.68 26.13
N GLU A 251 5.90 5.91 26.59
CA GLU A 251 6.20 7.09 25.78
C GLU A 251 7.66 7.52 26.01
N TYR A 252 8.32 7.99 24.96
CA TYR A 252 9.64 8.58 25.06
C TYR A 252 9.62 9.83 25.97
N GLY A 253 10.54 9.86 26.94
CA GLY A 253 10.61 10.97 27.91
C GLY A 253 9.63 10.90 29.09
N VAL A 254 8.73 9.89 29.12
CA VAL A 254 7.78 9.66 30.21
C VAL A 254 8.02 8.28 30.83
N SER A 255 7.82 8.15 32.14
CA SER A 255 7.93 6.84 32.83
C SER A 255 6.84 5.88 32.35
N ALA A 256 7.17 4.58 32.23
CA ALA A 256 6.26 3.54 31.75
C ALA A 256 4.92 3.54 32.51
N GLN A 257 3.79 3.56 31.77
CA GLN A 257 2.47 3.34 32.32
C GLN A 257 2.13 1.86 32.25
N LYS A 258 1.86 1.22 33.39
CA LYS A 258 1.27 -0.13 33.41
C LYS A 258 -0.23 -0.03 33.15
N PRO A 259 -0.84 -1.00 32.43
CA PRO A 259 -2.29 -1.07 32.33
C PRO A 259 -2.91 -1.14 33.72
N ASP A 260 -3.94 -0.34 33.95
CA ASP A 260 -4.72 -0.34 35.19
C ASP A 260 -5.50 -1.66 35.27
N THR A 261 -4.96 -2.63 36.01
CA THR A 261 -5.60 -3.95 36.25
C THR A 261 -6.79 -3.85 37.24
N ALA A 262 -7.27 -2.64 37.51
CA ALA A 262 -8.32 -2.37 38.49
C ALA A 262 -9.62 -1.91 37.84
N MET A 263 -10.31 -2.78 37.09
CA MET A 263 -11.77 -2.71 36.87
C MET A 263 -12.32 -4.03 36.33
N LYS A 264 -12.28 -5.09 37.18
CA LYS A 264 -13.24 -6.21 37.11
C LYS A 264 -13.45 -6.68 38.55
N ASN A 265 -14.41 -6.03 39.22
CA ASN A 265 -15.20 -6.61 40.29
C ASN A 265 -16.67 -6.56 39.87
#